data_e642bdde4529ade853cb80389f8caabc
#
_entry.id   e642bdde4529ade853cb80389f8caabc
#
_cell.length_a   1.000
_cell.length_b   1.000
_cell.length_c   1.000
_cell.angle_alpha   90.00
_cell.angle_beta   90.00
_cell.angle_gamma   90.00
#
_symmetry.space_group_name_H-M   'P 1'
#
loop_
_entity.id
_entity.type
_entity.pdbx_description
1 polymer ?
#
loop_
_entity_poly.entity_id
_entity_poly.type
_entity_poly.pdbx_seq_one_letter_code
_entity_poly.pdbx_strand_id
1 'polypeptide(L)'
;KKKKKWVMITAHLNFTDYTSSNSIKFIGSNKNFRNMKGLKRAVLEAMLEHLKAGKTILVAGEIEEDDFDHSINIKPDSIMVVKREKEKDTCEHKRVELHCHTNMSMMDALTPAGKLVERAYSWGHKALAITDHGVVQGYPDAGNTCIGIRKGGGDFKVLYGIESYEVNNDEKIFRGTDKRELTDEIICFDLETTGTNPNEDRIIEIGAVKLRDLEVVDKLDIFVNPERPIPEFISNLTHITDDMVKDGASEREALLKFKEFIGDDPVLVAHNSQFDTGFISACAKRQGIEIKYSSIDTVPMSQIMLPELEKHKLNYVAEHFGLGDFQHHRGCDDAEVLAGIFIRLSKMLMEQYPLILITVDMLNSLLANENQVLAKPTYHQIIIVRNNTGLKNLYRLISDSNLKYFKRRPRIPKSELVRHREGLILGSACERGEVIQ
;
A
#
# COMPACT_ATOMS: atom_id res chain seq x y z
N LYS A 1 -19.27 73.83 -15.56
CA LYS A 1 -19.44 72.49 -16.17
C LYS A 1 -18.83 71.48 -15.20
N LYS A 2 -19.62 70.72 -14.39
CA LYS A 2 -19.14 69.57 -13.60
C LYS A 2 -18.74 68.47 -14.59
N LYS A 3 -17.45 68.12 -14.63
CA LYS A 3 -16.97 66.97 -15.34
C LYS A 3 -17.66 65.73 -14.78
N LYS A 4 -18.52 65.08 -15.54
CA LYS A 4 -19.09 63.76 -15.18
C LYS A 4 -17.94 62.78 -15.05
N LYS A 5 -17.64 62.35 -13.82
CA LYS A 5 -16.67 61.27 -13.54
C LYS A 5 -17.25 59.94 -14.08
N TRP A 6 -16.67 59.38 -15.08
CA TRP A 6 -16.97 58.02 -15.52
C TRP A 6 -16.44 57.07 -14.50
N VAL A 7 -17.26 56.17 -13.97
CA VAL A 7 -16.86 55.12 -13.06
C VAL A 7 -17.08 53.82 -13.81
N MET A 8 -16.01 53.11 -14.03
CA MET A 8 -16.04 51.72 -14.54
C MET A 8 -16.39 50.80 -13.40
N ILE A 9 -17.37 49.95 -13.57
CA ILE A 9 -17.80 48.96 -12.58
C ILE A 9 -17.56 47.59 -13.20
N THR A 10 -16.81 46.73 -12.47
CA THR A 10 -16.57 45.38 -12.85
C THR A 10 -17.12 44.46 -11.77
N ALA A 11 -17.85 43.44 -12.15
CA ALA A 11 -18.30 42.40 -11.27
C ALA A 11 -17.81 41.03 -11.79
N HIS A 12 -17.21 40.25 -10.93
CA HIS A 12 -16.73 38.92 -11.27
C HIS A 12 -17.55 37.87 -10.50
N LEU A 13 -17.97 36.84 -11.21
CA LEU A 13 -18.58 35.63 -10.62
C LEU A 13 -17.76 34.43 -11.01
N ASN A 14 -17.26 33.71 -10.05
CA ASN A 14 -16.60 32.43 -10.28
C ASN A 14 -17.61 31.30 -10.10
N PHE A 15 -17.60 30.35 -11.01
CA PHE A 15 -18.47 29.18 -10.95
C PHE A 15 -17.71 27.92 -11.39
N THR A 16 -18.23 26.77 -11.02
CA THR A 16 -17.69 25.47 -11.38
C THR A 16 -18.81 24.53 -11.80
N ASP A 17 -18.54 23.71 -12.79
CA ASP A 17 -19.39 22.57 -13.19
C ASP A 17 -18.90 21.24 -12.62
N TYR A 18 -17.97 21.29 -11.66
CA TYR A 18 -17.26 20.17 -11.04
C TYR A 18 -16.15 19.52 -11.90
N THR A 19 -16.01 19.91 -13.17
CA THR A 19 -14.92 19.46 -14.04
C THR A 19 -13.87 20.55 -14.20
N SER A 20 -14.31 21.80 -14.22
CA SER A 20 -13.46 22.99 -14.30
C SER A 20 -14.09 24.18 -13.58
N SER A 21 -13.31 25.23 -13.36
CA SER A 21 -13.78 26.49 -12.82
C SER A 21 -13.62 27.57 -13.86
N ASN A 22 -14.67 28.35 -14.07
CA ASN A 22 -14.70 29.48 -14.99
C ASN A 22 -15.15 30.73 -14.27
N SER A 23 -14.93 31.87 -14.91
CA SER A 23 -15.41 33.17 -14.43
C SER A 23 -16.30 33.85 -15.42
N ILE A 24 -17.24 34.64 -14.90
CA ILE A 24 -18.08 35.56 -15.66
C ILE A 24 -17.69 36.98 -15.30
N LYS A 25 -17.37 37.80 -16.28
CA LYS A 25 -16.97 39.19 -16.06
C LYS A 25 -18.02 40.15 -16.64
N PHE A 26 -18.53 41.01 -15.76
CA PHE A 26 -19.42 42.09 -16.19
C PHE A 26 -18.63 43.39 -16.18
N ILE A 27 -18.57 44.06 -17.33
CA ILE A 27 -17.91 45.35 -17.48
C ILE A 27 -18.92 46.38 -17.89
N GLY A 28 -19.02 47.46 -17.16
CA GLY A 28 -19.95 48.51 -17.51
C GLY A 28 -19.63 49.86 -16.93
N SER A 29 -20.41 50.84 -17.29
CA SER A 29 -20.38 52.18 -16.69
C SER A 29 -21.49 52.34 -15.65
N ASN A 30 -21.48 53.46 -14.95
CA ASN A 30 -22.52 53.79 -13.99
C ASN A 30 -23.96 53.88 -14.56
N LYS A 31 -24.14 53.68 -15.87
CA LYS A 31 -25.43 53.64 -16.51
C LYS A 31 -25.77 52.32 -17.18
N ASN A 32 -24.86 51.74 -17.95
CA ASN A 32 -25.09 50.54 -18.77
C ASN A 32 -23.88 49.60 -18.72
N PHE A 33 -24.11 48.32 -18.88
CA PHE A 33 -23.06 47.28 -19.01
C PHE A 33 -22.85 46.92 -20.51
N ARG A 34 -21.57 46.65 -20.87
CA ARG A 34 -21.17 46.36 -22.27
C ARG A 34 -21.69 45.02 -22.76
N ASN A 35 -21.66 44.05 -21.89
CA ASN A 35 -21.91 42.64 -22.19
C ASN A 35 -23.38 42.19 -22.03
N MET A 36 -24.28 43.09 -21.68
CA MET A 36 -25.71 42.82 -21.71
C MET A 36 -26.42 44.07 -22.26
N LYS A 37 -26.74 44.05 -23.56
CA LYS A 37 -27.35 45.22 -24.24
C LYS A 37 -28.59 45.71 -23.53
N GLY A 38 -28.54 46.96 -23.06
CA GLY A 38 -29.68 47.62 -22.42
C GLY A 38 -29.87 47.32 -20.92
N LEU A 39 -29.01 46.51 -20.26
CA LEU A 39 -29.15 46.24 -18.85
C LEU A 39 -28.75 47.47 -18.02
N LYS A 40 -29.68 47.96 -17.22
CA LYS A 40 -29.43 49.07 -16.32
C LYS A 40 -28.74 48.52 -15.04
N ARG A 41 -27.89 49.35 -14.42
CA ARG A 41 -27.19 49.03 -13.17
C ARG A 41 -28.10 48.45 -12.06
N ALA A 42 -29.28 49.06 -11.84
CA ALA A 42 -30.21 48.56 -10.86
C ALA A 42 -30.74 47.15 -11.11
N VAL A 43 -30.85 46.76 -12.41
CA VAL A 43 -31.28 45.39 -12.80
C VAL A 43 -30.15 44.40 -12.55
N LEU A 44 -28.89 44.78 -12.86
CA LEU A 44 -27.75 43.93 -12.54
C LEU A 44 -27.54 43.73 -11.05
N GLU A 45 -27.64 44.83 -10.27
CA GLU A 45 -27.54 44.75 -8.81
C GLU A 45 -28.61 43.84 -8.23
N ALA A 46 -29.86 43.91 -8.72
CA ALA A 46 -30.93 43.02 -8.33
C ALA A 46 -30.66 41.56 -8.77
N MET A 47 -30.09 41.34 -9.96
CA MET A 47 -29.65 39.99 -10.38
C MET A 47 -28.53 39.43 -9.49
N LEU A 48 -27.53 40.23 -9.18
CA LEU A 48 -26.40 39.82 -8.34
C LEU A 48 -26.85 39.44 -6.94
N GLU A 49 -27.90 40.07 -6.37
CA GLU A 49 -28.50 39.66 -5.10
C GLU A 49 -29.10 38.26 -5.14
N HIS A 50 -29.54 37.78 -6.28
CA HIS A 50 -30.05 36.41 -6.49
C HIS A 50 -28.94 35.41 -6.85
N LEU A 51 -27.79 35.88 -7.37
CA LEU A 51 -26.64 35.07 -7.77
C LEU A 51 -25.67 34.82 -6.56
N LYS A 52 -26.21 34.38 -5.44
CA LYS A 52 -25.39 34.07 -4.24
C LYS A 52 -24.69 32.71 -4.39
N ALA A 53 -23.58 32.58 -3.66
CA ALA A 53 -22.84 31.31 -3.60
C ALA A 53 -23.77 30.12 -3.26
N GLY A 54 -23.58 28.99 -3.92
CA GLY A 54 -24.41 27.79 -3.78
C GLY A 54 -25.66 27.76 -4.67
N LYS A 55 -25.88 28.75 -5.53
CA LYS A 55 -26.92 28.70 -6.56
C LYS A 55 -26.38 28.05 -7.83
N THR A 56 -27.24 27.31 -8.51
CA THR A 56 -26.94 26.80 -9.86
C THR A 56 -27.45 27.80 -10.87
N ILE A 57 -26.62 28.14 -11.86
CA ILE A 57 -26.95 29.09 -12.90
C ILE A 57 -26.77 28.44 -14.28
N LEU A 58 -27.62 28.83 -15.22
CA LEU A 58 -27.43 28.58 -16.64
C LEU A 58 -26.97 29.87 -17.28
N VAL A 59 -25.83 29.82 -17.96
CA VAL A 59 -25.25 30.98 -18.65
C VAL A 59 -25.17 30.68 -20.12
N ALA A 60 -25.63 31.62 -20.93
CA ALA A 60 -25.38 31.65 -22.37
C ALA A 60 -24.59 32.90 -22.71
N GLY A 61 -23.57 32.76 -23.54
CA GLY A 61 -22.70 33.88 -23.96
C GLY A 61 -21.49 33.40 -24.72
N GLU A 62 -20.63 34.35 -25.07
CA GLU A 62 -19.38 34.12 -25.80
C GLU A 62 -18.21 33.93 -24.81
N ILE A 63 -17.26 33.07 -25.18
CA ILE A 63 -16.00 32.95 -24.47
C ILE A 63 -15.04 34.00 -25.03
N GLU A 64 -14.46 34.84 -24.15
CA GLU A 64 -13.47 35.84 -24.54
C GLU A 64 -12.25 35.78 -23.61
N GLU A 65 -11.09 36.11 -24.18
CA GLU A 65 -9.88 36.35 -23.38
C GLU A 65 -9.89 37.81 -22.90
N ASP A 66 -9.56 38.04 -21.65
CA ASP A 66 -9.45 39.37 -21.09
C ASP A 66 -8.16 40.05 -21.58
N ASP A 67 -8.29 41.22 -22.18
CA ASP A 67 -7.19 41.97 -22.74
C ASP A 67 -6.15 42.45 -21.70
N PHE A 68 -6.49 42.37 -20.40
CA PHE A 68 -5.63 42.91 -19.33
C PHE A 68 -4.89 41.83 -18.57
N ASP A 69 -5.57 40.75 -18.19
CA ASP A 69 -4.99 39.67 -17.36
C ASP A 69 -4.89 38.32 -18.09
N HIS A 70 -5.28 38.31 -19.40
CA HIS A 70 -5.30 37.11 -20.25
C HIS A 70 -6.12 35.95 -19.70
N SER A 71 -7.02 36.21 -18.76
CA SER A 71 -7.95 35.20 -18.26
C SER A 71 -9.05 34.89 -19.27
N ILE A 72 -9.42 33.61 -19.36
CA ILE A 72 -10.57 33.19 -20.17
C ILE A 72 -11.84 33.40 -19.36
N ASN A 73 -12.74 34.22 -19.88
CA ASN A 73 -14.00 34.59 -19.23
C ASN A 73 -15.19 34.32 -20.15
N ILE A 74 -16.36 34.11 -19.57
CA ILE A 74 -17.62 34.11 -20.31
C ILE A 74 -18.21 35.51 -20.29
N LYS A 75 -18.44 36.06 -21.45
CA LYS A 75 -19.23 37.28 -21.65
C LYS A 75 -20.70 36.89 -21.79
N PRO A 76 -21.51 37.07 -20.75
CA PRO A 76 -22.86 36.53 -20.76
C PRO A 76 -23.82 37.41 -21.60
N ASP A 77 -24.59 36.76 -22.45
CA ASP A 77 -25.79 37.33 -23.09
C ASP A 77 -27.01 37.14 -22.19
N SER A 78 -27.09 36.02 -21.48
CA SER A 78 -28.15 35.75 -20.51
C SER A 78 -27.67 34.90 -19.35
N ILE A 79 -28.25 35.09 -18.17
CA ILE A 79 -28.03 34.31 -16.97
C ILE A 79 -29.38 34.00 -16.36
N MET A 80 -29.60 32.72 -16.03
CA MET A 80 -30.80 32.27 -15.32
C MET A 80 -30.42 31.43 -14.11
N VAL A 81 -31.02 31.73 -12.95
CA VAL A 81 -30.91 30.82 -11.77
C VAL A 81 -31.84 29.64 -12.02
N VAL A 82 -31.28 28.44 -12.00
CA VAL A 82 -32.03 27.20 -12.22
C VAL A 82 -32.01 26.36 -10.96
N LYS A 83 -33.06 25.59 -10.75
CA LYS A 83 -33.10 24.57 -9.68
C LYS A 83 -32.46 23.32 -10.22
N ARG A 84 -31.26 23.00 -9.75
CA ARG A 84 -30.65 21.71 -10.05
C ARG A 84 -31.36 20.63 -9.23
N GLU A 85 -31.86 19.62 -9.91
CA GLU A 85 -32.26 18.40 -9.22
C GLU A 85 -31.02 17.71 -8.66
N LYS A 86 -31.01 17.47 -7.36
CA LYS A 86 -29.93 16.71 -6.73
C LYS A 86 -30.08 15.25 -7.14
N GLU A 87 -28.98 14.64 -7.55
CA GLU A 87 -28.95 13.21 -7.76
C GLU A 87 -29.47 12.46 -6.55
N LYS A 88 -30.22 11.41 -6.79
CA LYS A 88 -30.79 10.53 -5.76
C LYS A 88 -30.28 9.11 -6.02
N ASP A 89 -29.99 8.42 -4.97
CA ASP A 89 -29.82 6.97 -5.05
C ASP A 89 -31.21 6.32 -5.18
N THR A 90 -31.46 5.72 -6.34
CA THR A 90 -32.73 5.06 -6.67
C THR A 90 -32.72 3.56 -6.38
N CYS A 91 -31.61 3.01 -5.87
CA CYS A 91 -31.51 1.60 -5.52
C CYS A 91 -32.52 1.25 -4.42
N GLU A 92 -33.26 0.16 -4.60
CA GLU A 92 -34.28 -0.30 -3.64
C GLU A 92 -33.62 -0.77 -2.35
N HIS A 93 -32.54 -1.56 -2.47
CA HIS A 93 -31.76 -2.07 -1.35
C HIS A 93 -30.51 -1.25 -1.12
N LYS A 94 -30.50 -0.41 -0.07
CA LYS A 94 -29.38 0.45 0.27
C LYS A 94 -28.24 -0.33 0.89
N ARG A 95 -27.08 -0.32 0.24
CA ARG A 95 -25.84 -0.85 0.82
C ARG A 95 -25.28 0.14 1.85
N VAL A 96 -24.75 -0.38 2.96
CA VAL A 96 -23.96 0.44 3.88
C VAL A 96 -22.55 0.58 3.31
N GLU A 97 -22.10 1.81 3.09
CA GLU A 97 -20.73 2.07 2.69
C GLU A 97 -19.80 1.92 3.88
N LEU A 98 -18.80 1.05 3.75
CA LEU A 98 -17.84 0.71 4.81
C LEU A 98 -16.45 1.30 4.57
N HIS A 99 -16.22 1.92 3.41
CA HIS A 99 -14.95 2.52 3.02
C HIS A 99 -15.21 3.91 2.42
N CYS A 100 -15.14 4.94 3.24
CA CYS A 100 -15.48 6.30 2.83
C CYS A 100 -14.56 7.34 3.47
N HIS A 101 -14.00 8.22 2.63
CA HIS A 101 -13.07 9.27 3.01
C HIS A 101 -13.76 10.63 3.09
N THR A 102 -13.35 11.42 4.08
CA THR A 102 -13.75 12.82 4.22
C THR A 102 -12.59 13.74 3.84
N ASN A 103 -12.83 15.05 3.88
CA ASN A 103 -11.78 16.05 3.69
C ASN A 103 -10.65 15.99 4.75
N MET A 104 -10.74 15.08 5.74
CA MET A 104 -9.65 14.79 6.67
C MET A 104 -8.62 13.82 6.08
N SER A 105 -8.98 13.06 5.05
CA SER A 105 -8.04 12.31 4.20
C SER A 105 -7.38 13.26 3.21
N MET A 106 -6.27 13.87 3.63
CA MET A 106 -5.58 14.93 2.90
C MET A 106 -5.17 14.46 1.49
N MET A 107 -5.47 15.29 0.48
CA MET A 107 -5.23 15.05 -0.95
C MET A 107 -6.01 13.85 -1.55
N ASP A 108 -6.98 13.29 -0.84
CA ASP A 108 -7.76 12.15 -1.30
C ASP A 108 -9.26 12.49 -1.43
N ALA A 109 -9.83 13.23 -0.47
CA ALA A 109 -11.24 13.61 -0.53
C ALA A 109 -11.47 15.08 -0.14
N LEU A 110 -12.62 15.63 -0.58
CA LEU A 110 -12.95 17.05 -0.40
C LEU A 110 -14.19 17.28 0.46
N THR A 111 -15.01 16.26 0.69
CA THR A 111 -16.32 16.41 1.34
C THR A 111 -16.21 16.34 2.85
N PRO A 112 -16.70 17.33 3.61
CA PRO A 112 -16.76 17.26 5.08
C PRO A 112 -17.61 16.07 5.56
N ALA A 113 -17.21 15.47 6.69
CA ALA A 113 -17.85 14.28 7.25
C ALA A 113 -19.36 14.44 7.48
N GLY A 114 -19.78 15.59 8.04
CA GLY A 114 -21.20 15.89 8.24
C GLY A 114 -22.00 15.92 6.95
N LYS A 115 -21.41 16.42 5.86
CA LYS A 115 -22.08 16.45 4.54
C LYS A 115 -22.25 15.08 3.93
N LEU A 116 -21.30 14.17 4.15
CA LEU A 116 -21.43 12.77 3.73
C LEU A 116 -22.58 12.10 4.50
N VAL A 117 -22.65 12.30 5.81
CA VAL A 117 -23.70 11.78 6.67
C VAL A 117 -25.08 12.32 6.26
N GLU A 118 -25.23 13.63 6.05
CA GLU A 118 -26.47 14.25 5.55
C GLU A 118 -26.89 13.66 4.19
N ARG A 119 -25.93 13.47 3.29
CA ARG A 119 -26.19 12.92 1.94
C ARG A 119 -26.66 11.47 2.02
N ALA A 120 -25.93 10.61 2.74
CA ALA A 120 -26.29 9.20 2.91
C ALA A 120 -27.69 9.07 3.54
N TYR A 121 -27.98 9.83 4.59
CA TYR A 121 -29.31 9.86 5.20
C TYR A 121 -30.39 10.32 4.20
N SER A 122 -30.14 11.40 3.46
CA SER A 122 -31.10 11.92 2.46
C SER A 122 -31.39 10.93 1.32
N TRP A 123 -30.50 10.00 1.05
CA TRP A 123 -30.66 8.92 0.09
C TRP A 123 -31.33 7.66 0.67
N GLY A 124 -31.64 7.66 1.97
CA GLY A 124 -32.32 6.56 2.65
C GLY A 124 -31.38 5.46 3.16
N HIS A 125 -30.07 5.67 3.17
CA HIS A 125 -29.14 4.76 3.82
C HIS A 125 -29.38 4.74 5.34
N LYS A 126 -29.11 3.61 5.99
CA LYS A 126 -29.25 3.44 7.44
C LYS A 126 -27.98 3.70 8.22
N ALA A 127 -26.82 3.60 7.54
CA ALA A 127 -25.52 3.83 8.15
C ALA A 127 -24.48 4.24 7.09
N LEU A 128 -23.38 4.83 7.57
CA LEU A 128 -22.19 5.15 6.80
C LEU A 128 -20.96 4.99 7.69
N ALA A 129 -19.90 4.35 7.20
CA ALA A 129 -18.61 4.35 7.86
C ALA A 129 -17.83 5.62 7.49
N ILE A 130 -17.07 6.15 8.44
CA ILE A 130 -16.04 7.17 8.21
C ILE A 130 -14.71 6.47 8.42
N THR A 131 -13.91 6.36 7.35
CA THR A 131 -12.67 5.58 7.32
C THR A 131 -11.54 6.37 6.68
N ASP A 132 -11.24 7.53 7.26
CA ASP A 132 -10.15 8.39 6.81
C ASP A 132 -8.77 7.72 6.97
N HIS A 133 -7.80 8.11 6.16
CA HIS A 133 -6.44 7.59 6.15
C HIS A 133 -5.70 7.89 7.47
N GLY A 134 -5.63 6.90 8.36
CA GLY A 134 -4.85 6.95 9.60
C GLY A 134 -5.24 8.03 10.61
N VAL A 135 -6.40 8.67 10.44
CA VAL A 135 -6.87 9.79 11.24
C VAL A 135 -8.34 9.67 11.62
N VAL A 136 -8.76 10.40 12.67
CA VAL A 136 -10.11 10.35 13.24
C VAL A 136 -10.78 11.71 13.41
N GLN A 137 -10.20 12.77 12.84
CA GLN A 137 -10.68 14.14 12.99
C GLN A 137 -12.09 14.36 12.42
N GLY A 138 -12.55 13.53 11.48
CA GLY A 138 -13.91 13.57 10.95
C GLY A 138 -14.99 13.10 11.93
N TYR A 139 -14.64 12.39 13.01
CA TYR A 139 -15.61 11.76 13.92
C TYR A 139 -16.54 12.75 14.63
N PRO A 140 -16.06 13.89 15.21
CA PRO A 140 -16.95 14.83 15.87
C PRO A 140 -18.00 15.44 14.93
N ASP A 141 -17.63 15.78 13.70
CA ASP A 141 -18.54 16.35 12.70
C ASP A 141 -19.59 15.31 12.28
N ALA A 142 -19.15 14.09 11.93
CA ALA A 142 -20.05 13.00 11.59
C ALA A 142 -21.00 12.64 12.75
N GLY A 143 -20.47 12.55 13.98
CA GLY A 143 -21.24 12.22 15.18
C GLY A 143 -22.27 13.29 15.53
N ASN A 144 -21.90 14.56 15.51
CA ASN A 144 -22.82 15.68 15.77
C ASN A 144 -23.94 15.74 14.74
N THR A 145 -23.61 15.53 13.47
CA THR A 145 -24.62 15.47 12.40
C THR A 145 -25.58 14.30 12.61
N CYS A 146 -25.07 13.12 12.96
CA CYS A 146 -25.88 11.94 13.27
C CYS A 146 -26.81 12.19 14.48
N ILE A 147 -26.31 12.84 15.54
CA ILE A 147 -27.13 13.23 16.70
C ILE A 147 -28.24 14.20 16.28
N GLY A 148 -27.95 15.16 15.40
CA GLY A 148 -28.94 16.09 14.84
C GLY A 148 -30.06 15.36 14.09
N ILE A 149 -29.72 14.41 13.22
CA ILE A 149 -30.66 13.56 12.50
C ILE A 149 -31.57 12.79 13.46
N ARG A 150 -31.01 12.16 14.50
CA ARG A 150 -31.76 11.38 15.49
C ARG A 150 -32.70 12.26 16.33
N LYS A 151 -32.27 13.45 16.73
CA LYS A 151 -33.11 14.43 17.42
C LYS A 151 -34.29 14.88 16.55
N GLY A 152 -34.13 14.90 15.24
CA GLY A 152 -35.21 15.13 14.27
C GLY A 152 -36.10 13.91 13.99
N GLY A 153 -35.96 12.80 14.72
CA GLY A 153 -36.73 11.57 14.53
C GLY A 153 -36.19 10.63 13.45
N GLY A 154 -35.05 10.93 12.88
CA GLY A 154 -34.40 10.06 11.87
C GLY A 154 -33.68 8.86 12.50
N ASP A 155 -33.62 7.76 11.77
CA ASP A 155 -32.87 6.55 12.12
C ASP A 155 -31.63 6.44 11.24
N PHE A 156 -30.45 6.83 11.78
CA PHE A 156 -29.18 6.75 11.10
C PHE A 156 -28.03 6.43 12.06
N LYS A 157 -27.02 5.70 11.58
CA LYS A 157 -25.85 5.32 12.38
C LYS A 157 -24.56 5.68 11.66
N VAL A 158 -23.64 6.36 12.34
CA VAL A 158 -22.24 6.49 11.91
C VAL A 158 -21.46 5.29 12.45
N LEU A 159 -20.71 4.63 11.57
CA LEU A 159 -19.72 3.60 11.91
C LEU A 159 -18.36 4.28 11.93
N TYR A 160 -17.68 4.23 13.07
CA TYR A 160 -16.34 4.81 13.23
C TYR A 160 -15.28 3.80 12.80
N GLY A 161 -14.37 4.21 11.94
CA GLY A 161 -13.29 3.38 11.44
C GLY A 161 -12.17 4.21 10.82
N ILE A 162 -11.12 3.56 10.40
CA ILE A 162 -10.02 4.18 9.65
C ILE A 162 -9.63 3.29 8.47
N GLU A 163 -9.03 3.85 7.45
CA GLU A 163 -8.12 3.14 6.57
C GLU A 163 -6.71 3.29 7.10
N SER A 164 -6.19 2.20 7.63
CA SER A 164 -4.88 2.16 8.27
C SER A 164 -3.77 1.82 7.28
N TYR A 165 -2.54 2.17 7.64
CA TYR A 165 -1.32 1.73 6.98
C TYR A 165 -0.69 0.61 7.82
N GLU A 166 -1.12 -0.62 7.57
CA GLU A 166 -0.63 -1.80 8.26
C GLU A 166 0.79 -2.15 7.81
N VAL A 167 1.59 -2.63 8.76
CA VAL A 167 2.92 -3.19 8.50
C VAL A 167 2.95 -4.61 9.02
N ASN A 168 3.24 -5.56 8.13
CA ASN A 168 3.48 -6.93 8.55
C ASN A 168 4.86 -7.04 9.21
N ASN A 169 4.86 -7.04 10.53
CA ASN A 169 6.05 -7.23 11.36
C ASN A 169 6.13 -8.63 12.00
N ASP A 170 5.26 -9.56 11.58
CA ASP A 170 5.30 -10.97 12.01
C ASP A 170 6.22 -11.83 11.13
N GLU A 171 6.83 -11.25 10.09
CA GLU A 171 7.82 -11.95 9.30
C GLU A 171 9.01 -12.33 10.16
N LYS A 172 9.18 -13.62 10.33
CA LYS A 172 10.29 -14.21 11.08
C LYS A 172 11.50 -14.32 10.17
N ILE A 173 12.65 -13.86 10.67
CA ILE A 173 13.94 -14.09 10.03
C ILE A 173 14.29 -15.56 10.12
N PHE A 174 14.11 -16.15 11.30
CA PHE A 174 14.34 -17.57 11.55
C PHE A 174 13.02 -18.30 11.83
N ARG A 175 12.84 -19.45 11.20
CA ARG A 175 11.72 -20.37 11.40
C ARG A 175 12.26 -21.76 11.68
N GLY A 176 11.92 -22.31 12.82
CA GLY A 176 12.37 -23.62 13.29
C GLY A 176 12.70 -23.63 14.77
N THR A 177 13.42 -24.68 15.19
CA THR A 177 13.80 -24.91 16.58
C THR A 177 15.29 -25.17 16.78
N ASP A 178 16.09 -24.99 15.71
CA ASP A 178 17.54 -25.18 15.74
C ASP A 178 18.23 -24.12 16.62
N LYS A 179 19.33 -24.48 17.26
CA LYS A 179 20.11 -23.64 18.17
C LYS A 179 21.60 -23.60 17.84
N ARG A 180 21.95 -24.02 16.62
CA ARG A 180 23.35 -23.94 16.16
C ARG A 180 23.80 -22.48 16.08
N GLU A 181 25.10 -22.29 16.14
CA GLU A 181 25.71 -20.99 15.98
C GLU A 181 25.69 -20.54 14.51
N LEU A 182 25.80 -19.23 14.27
CA LEU A 182 25.91 -18.71 12.90
C LEU A 182 27.19 -19.17 12.18
N THR A 183 28.17 -19.68 12.91
CA THR A 183 29.42 -20.24 12.39
C THR A 183 29.35 -21.73 12.12
N ASP A 184 28.34 -22.41 12.63
CA ASP A 184 28.13 -23.84 12.33
C ASP A 184 27.77 -24.08 10.85
N GLU A 185 27.50 -25.34 10.50
CA GLU A 185 27.13 -25.68 9.14
C GLU A 185 25.75 -25.12 8.76
N ILE A 186 25.71 -24.25 7.77
CA ILE A 186 24.54 -23.56 7.24
C ILE A 186 24.52 -23.70 5.70
N ILE A 187 23.35 -23.90 5.13
CA ILE A 187 23.18 -24.08 3.68
C ILE A 187 22.44 -22.88 3.08
N CYS A 188 23.11 -22.12 2.24
CA CYS A 188 22.48 -21.12 1.39
C CYS A 188 22.02 -21.77 0.10
N PHE A 189 20.78 -21.57 -0.33
CA PHE A 189 20.27 -22.19 -1.55
C PHE A 189 19.29 -21.28 -2.27
N ASP A 190 19.16 -21.50 -3.57
CA ASP A 190 18.26 -20.82 -4.46
C ASP A 190 17.68 -21.78 -5.49
N LEU A 191 16.47 -21.55 -5.95
CA LEU A 191 15.76 -22.41 -6.89
C LEU A 191 15.31 -21.63 -8.12
N GLU A 192 15.56 -22.19 -9.30
CA GLU A 192 14.85 -21.77 -10.49
C GLU A 192 13.68 -22.71 -10.79
N THR A 193 12.57 -22.12 -11.24
CA THR A 193 11.29 -22.84 -11.36
C THR A 193 10.53 -22.46 -12.63
N THR A 194 9.57 -23.30 -13.05
CA THR A 194 8.73 -23.02 -14.23
C THR A 194 7.66 -21.96 -13.99
N GLY A 195 7.52 -21.46 -12.76
CA GLY A 195 6.54 -20.45 -12.37
C GLY A 195 6.55 -20.26 -10.87
N THR A 196 5.52 -19.61 -10.31
CA THR A 196 5.51 -19.18 -8.89
C THR A 196 4.65 -20.03 -7.98
N ASN A 197 3.88 -20.97 -8.50
CA ASN A 197 2.99 -21.83 -7.72
C ASN A 197 3.62 -23.19 -7.41
N PRO A 198 4.09 -23.49 -6.19
CA PRO A 198 4.80 -24.72 -5.86
C PRO A 198 3.94 -25.99 -6.02
N ASN A 199 2.61 -25.88 -6.07
CA ASN A 199 1.72 -27.04 -6.29
C ASN A 199 1.59 -27.38 -7.77
N GLU A 200 1.70 -26.41 -8.66
CA GLU A 200 1.50 -26.56 -10.11
C GLU A 200 2.81 -26.55 -10.88
N ASP A 201 3.75 -25.72 -10.46
CA ASP A 201 5.04 -25.52 -11.13
C ASP A 201 6.10 -26.53 -10.67
N ARG A 202 7.23 -26.56 -11.38
CA ARG A 202 8.33 -27.51 -11.17
C ARG A 202 9.65 -26.78 -11.00
N ILE A 203 10.53 -27.38 -10.23
CA ILE A 203 11.93 -26.95 -10.11
C ILE A 203 12.65 -27.29 -11.41
N ILE A 204 13.50 -26.41 -11.92
CA ILE A 204 14.36 -26.58 -13.09
C ILE A 204 15.85 -26.51 -12.75
N GLU A 205 16.24 -25.86 -11.66
CA GLU A 205 17.59 -25.83 -11.12
C GLU A 205 17.57 -25.77 -9.60
N ILE A 206 18.49 -26.44 -8.94
CA ILE A 206 18.78 -26.34 -7.49
C ILE A 206 20.22 -25.92 -7.33
N GLY A 207 20.45 -24.69 -6.88
CA GLY A 207 21.76 -24.20 -6.48
C GLY A 207 21.89 -24.20 -4.96
N ALA A 208 23.00 -24.70 -4.41
CA ALA A 208 23.24 -24.63 -2.98
C ALA A 208 24.71 -24.48 -2.63
N VAL A 209 24.97 -23.74 -1.56
CA VAL A 209 26.33 -23.48 -1.03
C VAL A 209 26.35 -23.83 0.46
N LYS A 210 27.27 -24.67 0.84
CA LYS A 210 27.49 -25.07 2.23
C LYS A 210 28.51 -24.15 2.88
N LEU A 211 28.13 -23.55 3.99
CA LEU A 211 28.99 -22.71 4.81
C LEU A 211 29.38 -23.44 6.09
N ARG A 212 30.60 -23.19 6.57
CA ARG A 212 31.09 -23.54 7.89
C ARG A 212 32.14 -22.50 8.31
N ASP A 213 32.08 -22.01 9.55
CA ASP A 213 32.91 -20.89 10.01
C ASP A 213 32.78 -19.63 9.15
N LEU A 214 31.58 -19.41 8.54
CA LEU A 214 31.28 -18.34 7.57
C LEU A 214 32.22 -18.37 6.34
N GLU A 215 32.65 -19.56 5.95
CA GLU A 215 33.42 -19.81 4.72
C GLU A 215 32.72 -20.89 3.87
N VAL A 216 32.87 -20.79 2.55
CA VAL A 216 32.30 -21.75 1.61
C VAL A 216 33.13 -23.04 1.66
N VAL A 217 32.51 -24.16 2.00
CA VAL A 217 33.17 -25.47 2.09
C VAL A 217 32.70 -26.45 1.02
N ASP A 218 31.52 -26.29 0.44
CA ASP A 218 30.99 -27.16 -0.60
C ASP A 218 29.91 -26.46 -1.43
N LYS A 219 29.64 -26.94 -2.64
CA LYS A 219 28.62 -26.42 -3.56
C LYS A 219 27.88 -27.55 -4.28
N LEU A 220 26.64 -27.28 -4.59
CA LEU A 220 25.77 -28.17 -5.36
C LEU A 220 25.08 -27.37 -6.46
N ASP A 221 25.08 -27.91 -7.67
CA ASP A 221 24.36 -27.42 -8.83
C ASP A 221 23.69 -28.60 -9.55
N ILE A 222 22.36 -28.55 -9.66
CA ILE A 222 21.58 -29.63 -10.25
C ILE A 222 20.54 -29.08 -11.21
N PHE A 223 20.66 -29.35 -12.49
CA PHE A 223 19.56 -29.18 -13.43
C PHE A 223 18.52 -30.28 -13.23
N VAL A 224 17.25 -29.87 -13.21
CA VAL A 224 16.10 -30.74 -12.99
C VAL A 224 15.23 -30.74 -14.24
N ASN A 225 14.94 -31.92 -14.76
CA ASN A 225 14.00 -32.07 -15.87
C ASN A 225 12.56 -31.88 -15.33
N PRO A 226 11.84 -30.81 -15.72
CA PRO A 226 10.48 -30.54 -15.22
C PRO A 226 9.41 -31.45 -15.86
N GLU A 227 9.79 -32.33 -16.83
CA GLU A 227 8.92 -33.20 -17.62
C GLU A 227 7.80 -32.44 -18.38
N ARG A 228 8.05 -31.18 -18.65
CA ARG A 228 7.17 -30.25 -19.38
C ARG A 228 8.00 -29.13 -20.01
N PRO A 229 7.50 -28.46 -21.05
CA PRO A 229 8.19 -27.30 -21.62
C PRO A 229 8.29 -26.15 -20.57
N ILE A 230 9.45 -25.50 -20.56
CA ILE A 230 9.68 -24.30 -19.76
C ILE A 230 8.97 -23.13 -20.47
N PRO A 231 8.12 -22.35 -19.77
CA PRO A 231 7.49 -21.18 -20.37
C PRO A 231 8.53 -20.18 -20.91
N GLU A 232 8.29 -19.64 -22.10
CA GLU A 232 9.24 -18.75 -22.78
C GLU A 232 9.70 -17.57 -21.91
N PHE A 233 8.78 -16.99 -21.13
CA PHE A 233 9.13 -15.89 -20.23
C PHE A 233 10.07 -16.32 -19.08
N ILE A 234 9.99 -17.59 -18.62
CA ILE A 234 10.91 -18.15 -17.64
C ILE A 234 12.29 -18.38 -18.28
N SER A 235 12.33 -18.98 -19.48
CA SER A 235 13.60 -19.16 -20.20
C SER A 235 14.30 -17.84 -20.49
N ASN A 236 13.53 -16.79 -20.81
CA ASN A 236 14.07 -15.44 -21.00
C ASN A 236 14.57 -14.82 -19.68
N LEU A 237 13.99 -15.17 -18.55
CA LEU A 237 14.35 -14.66 -17.23
C LEU A 237 15.58 -15.40 -16.68
N THR A 238 15.54 -16.73 -16.67
CA THR A 238 16.54 -17.60 -16.01
C THR A 238 17.69 -17.98 -16.97
N HIS A 239 17.51 -17.77 -18.27
CA HIS A 239 18.38 -18.27 -19.33
C HIS A 239 18.49 -19.80 -19.36
N ILE A 240 17.60 -20.51 -18.66
CA ILE A 240 17.53 -22.00 -18.70
C ILE A 240 16.55 -22.39 -19.79
N THR A 241 17.04 -23.28 -20.70
CA THR A 241 16.26 -23.75 -21.82
C THR A 241 15.88 -25.22 -21.65
N ASP A 242 14.87 -25.68 -22.40
CA ASP A 242 14.48 -27.10 -22.42
C ASP A 242 15.65 -28.01 -22.76
N ASP A 243 16.56 -27.58 -23.66
CA ASP A 243 17.75 -28.35 -24.01
C ASP A 243 18.74 -28.53 -22.87
N MET A 244 18.83 -27.58 -21.95
CA MET A 244 19.72 -27.67 -20.78
C MET A 244 19.21 -28.66 -19.73
N VAL A 245 17.89 -28.75 -19.57
CA VAL A 245 17.28 -29.60 -18.54
C VAL A 245 16.82 -30.96 -19.01
N LYS A 246 16.81 -31.24 -20.35
CA LYS A 246 16.31 -32.50 -20.90
C LYS A 246 17.03 -33.75 -20.37
N ASP A 247 18.34 -33.62 -20.15
CA ASP A 247 19.19 -34.68 -19.59
C ASP A 247 19.46 -34.47 -18.10
N GLY A 248 18.76 -33.50 -17.46
CA GLY A 248 18.82 -33.22 -16.04
C GLY A 248 18.24 -34.35 -15.19
N ALA A 249 18.49 -34.27 -13.89
CA ALA A 249 17.94 -35.22 -12.92
C ALA A 249 16.40 -35.16 -12.91
N SER A 250 15.75 -36.28 -12.65
CA SER A 250 14.33 -36.28 -12.32
C SER A 250 14.09 -35.47 -11.01
N GLU A 251 12.88 -34.95 -10.81
CA GLU A 251 12.53 -34.22 -9.59
C GLU A 251 12.86 -35.02 -8.33
N ARG A 252 12.65 -36.35 -8.37
CA ARG A 252 12.98 -37.25 -7.25
C ARG A 252 14.49 -37.39 -7.02
N GLU A 253 15.26 -37.61 -8.06
CA GLU A 253 16.73 -37.77 -7.98
C GLU A 253 17.39 -36.46 -7.51
N ALA A 254 16.94 -35.30 -8.04
CA ALA A 254 17.43 -34.01 -7.63
C ALA A 254 17.17 -33.75 -6.15
N LEU A 255 15.95 -34.06 -5.69
CA LEU A 255 15.59 -33.90 -4.29
C LEU A 255 16.37 -34.82 -3.34
N LEU A 256 16.67 -36.06 -3.77
CA LEU A 256 17.51 -36.99 -3.00
C LEU A 256 18.97 -36.51 -2.92
N LYS A 257 19.54 -36.02 -4.01
CA LYS A 257 20.89 -35.42 -4.02
C LYS A 257 20.95 -34.17 -3.14
N PHE A 258 19.92 -33.32 -3.25
CA PHE A 258 19.82 -32.16 -2.39
C PHE A 258 19.73 -32.57 -0.90
N LYS A 259 18.89 -33.56 -0.57
CA LYS A 259 18.77 -34.07 0.81
C LYS A 259 20.10 -34.66 1.31
N GLU A 260 20.85 -35.38 0.49
CA GLU A 260 22.18 -35.87 0.83
C GLU A 260 23.16 -34.73 1.11
N PHE A 261 23.14 -33.70 0.27
CA PHE A 261 23.99 -32.51 0.41
C PHE A 261 23.69 -31.73 1.69
N ILE A 262 22.40 -31.49 2.02
CA ILE A 262 22.00 -30.69 3.19
C ILE A 262 22.11 -31.45 4.50
N GLY A 263 22.12 -32.81 4.47
CA GLY A 263 22.18 -33.65 5.67
C GLY A 263 20.86 -33.68 6.47
N ASP A 264 20.96 -34.11 7.72
CA ASP A 264 19.83 -34.20 8.64
C ASP A 264 19.64 -32.89 9.41
N ASP A 265 18.37 -32.45 9.52
CA ASP A 265 17.94 -31.24 10.24
C ASP A 265 18.79 -29.98 9.90
N PRO A 266 18.97 -29.61 8.61
CA PRO A 266 19.77 -28.46 8.22
C PRO A 266 19.13 -27.13 8.59
N VAL A 267 19.96 -26.09 8.70
CA VAL A 267 19.52 -24.69 8.60
C VAL A 267 19.70 -24.21 7.18
N LEU A 268 18.60 -23.94 6.51
CA LEU A 268 18.54 -23.47 5.13
C LEU A 268 18.40 -21.94 5.13
N VAL A 269 19.18 -21.27 4.30
CA VAL A 269 19.12 -19.83 4.09
C VAL A 269 18.67 -19.57 2.65
N ALA A 270 17.65 -18.74 2.46
CA ALA A 270 17.23 -18.26 1.15
C ALA A 270 16.85 -16.79 1.18
N HIS A 271 16.75 -16.18 0.01
CA HIS A 271 16.34 -14.78 -0.15
C HIS A 271 14.86 -14.72 -0.54
N ASN A 272 13.96 -14.47 0.40
CA ASN A 272 12.51 -14.74 0.37
C ASN A 272 12.23 -16.23 0.59
N SER A 273 12.74 -16.76 1.67
CA SER A 273 12.82 -18.19 1.98
C SER A 273 11.51 -18.97 1.88
N GLN A 274 10.36 -18.31 1.96
CA GLN A 274 9.06 -18.98 1.81
C GLN A 274 8.83 -19.51 0.40
N PHE A 275 9.37 -18.84 -0.61
CA PHE A 275 9.30 -19.29 -1.99
C PHE A 275 10.06 -20.63 -2.16
N ASP A 276 11.33 -20.63 -1.88
CA ASP A 276 12.20 -21.81 -2.10
C ASP A 276 11.82 -22.99 -1.23
N THR A 277 11.61 -22.73 0.07
CA THR A 277 11.16 -23.77 1.00
C THR A 277 9.77 -24.30 0.68
N GLY A 278 8.90 -23.46 0.10
CA GLY A 278 7.59 -23.87 -0.42
C GLY A 278 7.71 -24.88 -1.56
N PHE A 279 8.61 -24.63 -2.53
CA PHE A 279 8.89 -25.56 -3.62
C PHE A 279 9.52 -26.86 -3.14
N ILE A 280 10.53 -26.80 -2.24
CA ILE A 280 11.11 -28.01 -1.65
C ILE A 280 10.05 -28.83 -0.91
N SER A 281 9.20 -28.19 -0.10
CA SER A 281 8.13 -28.88 0.64
C SER A 281 7.08 -29.52 -0.29
N ALA A 282 6.67 -28.81 -1.34
CA ALA A 282 5.71 -29.33 -2.32
C ALA A 282 6.31 -30.49 -3.13
N CYS A 283 7.58 -30.37 -3.57
CA CYS A 283 8.31 -31.43 -4.24
C CYS A 283 8.46 -32.65 -3.32
N ALA A 284 8.92 -32.47 -2.09
CA ALA A 284 9.07 -33.54 -1.10
C ALA A 284 7.74 -34.29 -0.87
N LYS A 285 6.64 -33.56 -0.75
CA LYS A 285 5.29 -34.13 -0.63
C LYS A 285 4.89 -34.96 -1.86
N ARG A 286 5.13 -34.44 -3.08
CA ARG A 286 4.82 -35.16 -4.34
C ARG A 286 5.62 -36.43 -4.45
N GLN A 287 6.89 -36.43 -4.05
CA GLN A 287 7.81 -37.53 -4.16
C GLN A 287 7.78 -38.51 -2.97
N GLY A 288 6.98 -38.19 -1.92
CA GLY A 288 6.93 -39.03 -0.71
C GLY A 288 8.25 -39.07 0.06
N ILE A 289 9.01 -37.97 0.04
CA ILE A 289 10.31 -37.83 0.72
C ILE A 289 10.09 -36.89 1.92
N GLU A 290 10.56 -37.28 3.09
CA GLU A 290 10.55 -36.42 4.27
C GLU A 290 11.84 -35.59 4.33
N ILE A 291 11.71 -34.26 4.43
CA ILE A 291 12.82 -33.33 4.66
C ILE A 291 12.39 -32.41 5.81
N LYS A 292 13.16 -32.45 6.89
CA LYS A 292 13.02 -31.53 8.02
C LYS A 292 14.11 -30.48 7.93
N TYR A 293 13.80 -29.25 8.22
CA TYR A 293 14.76 -28.14 8.19
C TYR A 293 14.28 -26.98 9.08
N SER A 294 15.22 -26.17 9.50
CA SER A 294 14.98 -24.80 9.94
C SER A 294 15.35 -23.83 8.83
N SER A 295 14.77 -22.65 8.76
CA SER A 295 15.08 -21.70 7.69
C SER A 295 15.35 -20.28 8.19
N ILE A 296 16.25 -19.60 7.48
CA ILE A 296 16.56 -18.17 7.65
C ILE A 296 16.18 -17.44 6.36
N ASP A 297 15.54 -16.26 6.51
CA ASP A 297 15.20 -15.38 5.41
C ASP A 297 16.09 -14.14 5.44
N THR A 298 16.88 -13.93 4.39
CA THR A 298 17.78 -12.78 4.32
C THR A 298 17.09 -11.49 3.89
N VAL A 299 15.86 -11.52 3.34
CA VAL A 299 15.10 -10.30 3.01
C VAL A 299 14.78 -9.51 4.28
N PRO A 300 14.02 -10.04 5.27
CA PRO A 300 13.75 -9.32 6.50
C PRO A 300 15.03 -9.02 7.29
N MET A 301 16.05 -9.89 7.24
CA MET A 301 17.33 -9.65 7.90
C MET A 301 18.02 -8.42 7.31
N SER A 302 18.11 -8.30 5.98
CA SER A 302 18.70 -7.14 5.30
C SER A 302 17.91 -5.86 5.51
N GLN A 303 16.57 -5.93 5.51
CA GLN A 303 15.69 -4.76 5.76
C GLN A 303 15.93 -4.11 7.12
N ILE A 304 16.29 -4.92 8.12
CA ILE A 304 16.55 -4.44 9.47
C ILE A 304 17.97 -3.92 9.61
N MET A 305 18.93 -4.64 9.04
CA MET A 305 20.35 -4.35 9.22
C MET A 305 20.87 -3.27 8.27
N LEU A 306 20.18 -3.05 7.13
CA LEU A 306 20.54 -2.07 6.08
C LEU A 306 19.36 -1.13 5.81
N PRO A 307 18.90 -0.36 6.82
CA PRO A 307 17.69 0.48 6.68
C PRO A 307 17.85 1.65 5.70
N GLU A 308 19.06 1.94 5.25
CA GLU A 308 19.39 2.95 4.24
C GLU A 308 19.07 2.49 2.82
N LEU A 309 18.98 1.18 2.56
CA LEU A 309 18.62 0.66 1.24
C LEU A 309 17.13 0.87 0.95
N GLU A 310 16.83 1.36 -0.25
CA GLU A 310 15.44 1.51 -0.69
C GLU A 310 14.83 0.18 -1.17
N LYS A 311 15.67 -0.75 -1.62
CA LYS A 311 15.27 -2.07 -2.15
C LYS A 311 16.17 -3.16 -1.59
N HIS A 312 15.55 -4.29 -1.24
CA HIS A 312 16.22 -5.45 -0.65
C HIS A 312 16.09 -6.71 -1.53
N LYS A 313 16.07 -6.55 -2.86
CA LYS A 313 16.25 -7.70 -3.76
C LYS A 313 17.69 -8.14 -3.74
N LEU A 314 17.96 -9.42 -4.06
CA LEU A 314 19.28 -10.03 -4.00
C LEU A 314 20.37 -9.17 -4.64
N ASN A 315 20.13 -8.66 -5.86
CA ASN A 315 21.08 -7.82 -6.60
C ASN A 315 21.41 -6.50 -5.91
N TYR A 316 20.43 -5.81 -5.31
CA TYR A 316 20.68 -4.54 -4.62
C TYR A 316 21.50 -4.71 -3.33
N VAL A 317 21.22 -5.82 -2.61
CA VAL A 317 21.99 -6.16 -1.40
C VAL A 317 23.40 -6.62 -1.76
N ALA A 318 23.55 -7.39 -2.86
CA ALA A 318 24.85 -7.81 -3.39
C ALA A 318 25.70 -6.61 -3.82
N GLU A 319 25.11 -5.66 -4.56
CA GLU A 319 25.77 -4.40 -4.97
C GLU A 319 26.25 -3.58 -3.77
N HIS A 320 25.39 -3.44 -2.74
CA HIS A 320 25.74 -2.74 -1.51
C HIS A 320 26.99 -3.33 -0.82
N PHE A 321 27.13 -4.66 -0.83
CA PHE A 321 28.27 -5.35 -0.26
C PHE A 321 29.47 -5.50 -1.21
N GLY A 322 29.36 -5.04 -2.46
CA GLY A 322 30.40 -5.16 -3.47
C GLY A 322 30.74 -6.60 -3.82
N LEU A 323 29.75 -7.49 -3.89
CA LEU A 323 29.94 -8.91 -4.19
C LEU A 323 30.17 -9.22 -5.68
N GLY A 324 30.34 -8.18 -6.51
CA GLY A 324 30.70 -8.28 -7.92
C GLY A 324 29.49 -8.41 -8.86
N ASP A 325 29.80 -8.35 -10.17
CA ASP A 325 28.81 -8.64 -11.22
C ASP A 325 28.66 -10.15 -11.35
N PHE A 326 27.45 -10.65 -11.21
CA PHE A 326 27.08 -12.05 -11.39
C PHE A 326 25.90 -12.18 -12.34
N GLN A 327 25.78 -13.31 -12.96
CA GLN A 327 24.67 -13.60 -13.86
C GLN A 327 23.44 -13.96 -13.03
N HIS A 328 22.53 -12.98 -12.87
CA HIS A 328 21.26 -13.21 -12.18
C HIS A 328 20.42 -14.29 -12.82
N HIS A 329 19.61 -14.95 -11.99
CA HIS A 329 18.70 -16.01 -12.40
C HIS A 329 19.41 -17.29 -12.87
N ARG A 330 20.45 -17.66 -12.13
CA ARG A 330 21.10 -18.96 -12.14
C ARG A 330 21.22 -19.44 -10.71
N GLY A 331 20.56 -20.56 -10.40
CA GLY A 331 20.41 -21.06 -9.03
C GLY A 331 21.74 -21.20 -8.26
N CYS A 332 22.80 -21.69 -8.90
CA CYS A 332 24.11 -21.79 -8.25
C CYS A 332 24.76 -20.43 -8.01
N ASP A 333 24.74 -19.53 -9.01
CA ASP A 333 25.33 -18.20 -8.91
C ASP A 333 24.58 -17.35 -7.87
N ASP A 334 23.25 -17.42 -7.85
CA ASP A 334 22.40 -16.72 -6.87
C ASP A 334 22.61 -17.30 -5.45
N ALA A 335 22.78 -18.61 -5.30
CA ALA A 335 23.13 -19.24 -4.03
C ALA A 335 24.52 -18.79 -3.50
N GLU A 336 25.50 -18.59 -4.39
CA GLU A 336 26.84 -18.07 -4.02
C GLU A 336 26.76 -16.62 -3.55
N VAL A 337 26.02 -15.79 -4.26
CA VAL A 337 25.81 -14.39 -3.89
C VAL A 337 25.04 -14.30 -2.58
N LEU A 338 24.01 -15.12 -2.42
CA LEU A 338 23.25 -15.25 -1.16
C LEU A 338 24.16 -15.65 0.00
N ALA A 339 25.07 -16.60 -0.21
CA ALA A 339 26.05 -17.00 0.80
C ALA A 339 26.96 -15.82 1.19
N GLY A 340 27.44 -15.04 0.20
CA GLY A 340 28.19 -13.82 0.44
C GLY A 340 27.42 -12.78 1.26
N ILE A 341 26.15 -12.56 0.93
CA ILE A 341 25.25 -11.66 1.68
C ILE A 341 25.07 -12.16 3.12
N PHE A 342 24.75 -13.44 3.32
CA PHE A 342 24.55 -14.02 4.62
C PHE A 342 25.79 -13.91 5.50
N ILE A 343 26.99 -14.18 4.95
CA ILE A 343 28.27 -14.02 5.64
C ILE A 343 28.45 -12.56 6.11
N ARG A 344 28.18 -11.57 5.25
CA ARG A 344 28.30 -10.14 5.59
C ARG A 344 27.34 -9.74 6.70
N LEU A 345 26.06 -10.09 6.56
CA LEU A 345 25.04 -9.79 7.58
C LEU A 345 25.37 -10.48 8.90
N SER A 346 25.84 -11.74 8.89
CA SER A 346 26.24 -12.46 10.09
C SER A 346 27.43 -11.81 10.80
N LYS A 347 28.46 -11.38 10.04
CA LYS A 347 29.62 -10.67 10.60
C LYS A 347 29.23 -9.33 11.22
N MET A 348 28.38 -8.55 10.54
CA MET A 348 27.84 -7.29 11.08
C MET A 348 27.09 -7.53 12.40
N LEU A 349 26.27 -8.59 12.46
CA LEU A 349 25.53 -8.91 13.69
C LEU A 349 26.47 -9.33 14.83
N MET A 350 27.50 -10.13 14.55
CA MET A 350 28.52 -10.53 15.53
C MET A 350 29.34 -9.33 16.01
N GLU A 351 29.66 -8.37 15.14
CA GLU A 351 30.32 -7.11 15.51
C GLU A 351 29.43 -6.23 16.41
N GLN A 352 28.12 -6.23 16.18
CA GLN A 352 27.15 -5.50 17.01
C GLN A 352 27.01 -6.11 18.42
N TYR A 353 27.21 -7.43 18.54
CA TYR A 353 27.07 -8.18 19.80
C TYR A 353 28.33 -9.00 20.14
N PRO A 354 29.49 -8.37 20.35
CA PRO A 354 30.79 -9.07 20.43
C PRO A 354 30.98 -9.96 21.65
N LEU A 355 30.09 -9.85 22.64
CA LEU A 355 30.15 -10.67 23.89
C LEU A 355 29.10 -11.79 23.93
N ILE A 356 28.32 -11.94 22.83
CA ILE A 356 27.24 -12.93 22.75
C ILE A 356 27.57 -13.95 21.68
N LEU A 357 27.51 -15.22 22.03
CA LEU A 357 27.50 -16.31 21.06
C LEU A 357 26.13 -16.36 20.41
N ILE A 358 26.06 -15.99 19.14
CA ILE A 358 24.80 -15.83 18.44
C ILE A 358 24.36 -17.15 17.84
N THR A 359 23.23 -17.66 18.28
CA THR A 359 22.56 -18.83 17.69
C THR A 359 21.42 -18.42 16.78
N VAL A 360 21.05 -19.30 15.84
CA VAL A 360 20.03 -19.00 14.82
C VAL A 360 18.66 -18.70 15.42
N ASP A 361 18.27 -19.31 16.52
CA ASP A 361 17.01 -19.04 17.23
C ASP A 361 16.97 -17.65 17.87
N MET A 362 18.13 -17.04 18.13
CA MET A 362 18.22 -15.68 18.67
C MET A 362 17.95 -14.59 17.63
N LEU A 363 18.03 -14.89 16.33
CA LEU A 363 17.91 -13.90 15.25
C LEU A 363 16.61 -13.08 15.35
N ASN A 364 15.48 -13.74 15.59
CA ASN A 364 14.20 -13.04 15.72
C ASN A 364 14.17 -12.06 16.90
N SER A 365 14.86 -12.36 18.00
CA SER A 365 14.87 -11.50 19.20
C SER A 365 15.91 -10.40 19.11
N LEU A 366 17.10 -10.70 18.60
CA LEU A 366 18.18 -9.71 18.44
C LEU A 366 17.84 -8.63 17.42
N LEU A 367 17.13 -9.02 16.35
CA LEU A 367 16.72 -8.13 15.27
C LEU A 367 15.30 -7.58 15.45
N ALA A 368 14.59 -7.92 16.53
CA ALA A 368 13.30 -7.35 16.88
C ALA A 368 13.47 -5.90 17.37
N ASN A 369 13.28 -4.92 16.52
CA ASN A 369 13.32 -3.50 16.91
C ASN A 369 12.21 -2.68 16.24
N GLU A 370 11.98 -1.46 16.74
CA GLU A 370 11.00 -0.52 16.18
C GLU A 370 11.35 -0.11 14.73
N ASN A 371 12.62 -0.18 14.34
CA ASN A 371 13.07 0.14 12.99
C ASN A 371 12.51 -0.83 11.93
N GLN A 372 12.17 -2.07 12.30
CA GLN A 372 11.47 -3.00 11.41
C GLN A 372 10.18 -2.41 10.85
N VAL A 373 9.36 -1.79 11.71
CA VAL A 373 8.08 -1.19 11.31
C VAL A 373 8.31 -0.01 10.38
N LEU A 374 9.40 0.74 10.59
CA LEU A 374 9.71 1.93 9.80
C LEU A 374 10.34 1.61 8.44
N ALA A 375 10.98 0.46 8.30
CA ALA A 375 11.64 0.04 7.06
C ALA A 375 10.69 -0.67 6.08
N LYS A 376 9.71 -1.42 6.57
CA LYS A 376 8.84 -2.28 5.76
C LYS A 376 7.80 -1.52 4.94
N PRO A 377 7.29 -2.11 3.84
CA PRO A 377 6.16 -1.57 3.10
C PRO A 377 4.90 -1.50 3.97
N THR A 378 3.95 -0.67 3.55
CA THR A 378 2.65 -0.54 4.23
C THR A 378 1.54 -1.02 3.33
N TYR A 379 0.58 -1.72 3.90
CA TYR A 379 -0.64 -2.19 3.26
C TYR A 379 -1.84 -1.41 3.78
N HIS A 380 -2.84 -1.20 2.93
CA HIS A 380 -4.09 -0.58 3.34
C HIS A 380 -5.01 -1.60 4.01
N GLN A 381 -5.56 -1.24 5.17
CA GLN A 381 -6.52 -2.08 5.87
C GLN A 381 -7.62 -1.25 6.51
N ILE A 382 -8.87 -1.65 6.34
CA ILE A 382 -10.00 -1.03 7.02
C ILE A 382 -10.13 -1.60 8.43
N ILE A 383 -10.23 -0.70 9.41
CA ILE A 383 -10.51 -1.03 10.81
C ILE A 383 -11.78 -0.30 11.22
N ILE A 384 -12.83 -1.06 11.60
CA ILE A 384 -14.13 -0.51 12.03
C ILE A 384 -14.36 -0.85 13.49
N VAL A 385 -14.88 0.12 14.24
CA VAL A 385 -15.22 -0.01 15.65
C VAL A 385 -16.56 -0.74 15.81
N ARG A 386 -16.57 -1.82 16.57
CA ARG A 386 -17.76 -2.59 16.91
C ARG A 386 -18.45 -2.10 18.20
N ASN A 387 -17.64 -1.67 19.20
CA ASN A 387 -18.11 -1.28 20.52
C ASN A 387 -17.13 -0.30 21.20
N ASN A 388 -17.44 0.14 22.42
CA ASN A 388 -16.59 1.11 23.15
C ASN A 388 -15.18 0.60 23.47
N THR A 389 -15.00 -0.70 23.68
CA THR A 389 -13.65 -1.31 23.83
C THR A 389 -12.85 -1.12 22.54
N GLY A 390 -13.46 -1.43 21.40
CA GLY A 390 -12.85 -1.22 20.09
C GLY A 390 -12.51 0.25 19.82
N LEU A 391 -13.37 1.20 20.24
CA LEU A 391 -13.07 2.63 20.09
C LEU A 391 -11.81 3.04 20.87
N LYS A 392 -11.67 2.57 22.11
CA LYS A 392 -10.48 2.80 22.93
C LYS A 392 -9.24 2.17 22.30
N ASN A 393 -9.37 0.96 21.80
CA ASN A 393 -8.28 0.25 21.15
C ASN A 393 -7.87 0.93 19.84
N LEU A 394 -8.83 1.41 19.04
CA LEU A 394 -8.53 2.17 17.84
C LEU A 394 -7.75 3.46 18.16
N TYR A 395 -8.16 4.22 19.19
CA TYR A 395 -7.44 5.42 19.60
C TYR A 395 -6.02 5.14 20.07
N ARG A 396 -5.76 3.99 20.73
CA ARG A 396 -4.40 3.56 21.11
C ARG A 396 -3.56 3.27 19.87
N LEU A 397 -4.10 2.49 18.94
CA LEU A 397 -3.42 2.17 17.67
C LEU A 397 -3.05 3.44 16.90
N ILE A 398 -3.98 4.40 16.80
CA ILE A 398 -3.72 5.68 16.12
C ILE A 398 -2.66 6.50 16.87
N SER A 399 -2.73 6.57 18.20
CA SER A 399 -1.74 7.29 18.99
C SER A 399 -0.34 6.69 18.80
N ASP A 400 -0.21 5.38 18.91
CA ASP A 400 1.07 4.70 18.73
C ASP A 400 1.59 4.83 17.29
N SER A 401 0.72 4.75 16.28
CA SER A 401 1.10 4.92 14.88
C SER A 401 1.66 6.32 14.57
N ASN A 402 1.19 7.35 15.26
CA ASN A 402 1.66 8.71 15.09
C ASN A 402 2.86 9.06 15.99
N LEU A 403 2.94 8.50 17.19
CA LEU A 403 3.98 8.85 18.17
C LEU A 403 5.22 7.96 18.08
N LYS A 404 5.06 6.66 17.72
CA LYS A 404 6.15 5.68 17.69
C LYS A 404 6.50 5.23 16.28
N TYR A 405 5.50 5.03 15.43
CA TYR A 405 5.66 4.34 14.14
C TYR A 405 5.42 5.25 12.93
N PHE A 406 5.61 6.56 13.08
CA PHE A 406 5.43 7.50 11.98
C PHE A 406 6.67 7.60 11.08
N LYS A 407 6.52 7.25 9.81
CA LYS A 407 7.50 7.54 8.75
C LYS A 407 6.76 7.85 7.46
N ARG A 408 6.68 9.14 7.08
CA ARG A 408 5.86 9.69 5.97
C ARG A 408 4.34 9.53 6.19
N ARG A 409 3.91 8.46 6.89
CA ARG A 409 2.52 8.14 7.25
C ARG A 409 2.47 7.36 8.57
N PRO A 410 1.34 7.40 9.29
CA PRO A 410 1.20 6.67 10.54
C PRO A 410 1.06 5.16 10.24
N ARG A 411 1.94 4.34 10.79
CA ARG A 411 2.03 2.90 10.55
C ARG A 411 1.46 2.14 11.72
N ILE A 412 0.69 1.08 11.46
CA ILE A 412 0.17 0.20 12.49
C ILE A 412 0.85 -1.17 12.32
N PRO A 413 1.73 -1.58 13.25
CA PRO A 413 2.29 -2.91 13.25
C PRO A 413 1.20 -3.97 13.43
N LYS A 414 1.26 -5.06 12.67
CA LYS A 414 0.33 -6.19 12.78
C LYS A 414 0.28 -6.78 14.19
N SER A 415 1.42 -6.85 14.86
CA SER A 415 1.51 -7.29 16.27
C SER A 415 0.71 -6.40 17.22
N GLU A 416 0.75 -5.05 17.05
CA GLU A 416 -0.04 -4.12 17.84
C GLU A 416 -1.53 -4.22 17.51
N LEU A 417 -1.86 -4.42 16.23
CA LEU A 417 -3.24 -4.65 15.81
C LEU A 417 -3.81 -5.92 16.44
N VAL A 418 -3.05 -7.01 16.49
CA VAL A 418 -3.44 -8.27 17.17
C VAL A 418 -3.63 -8.04 18.67
N ARG A 419 -2.72 -7.32 19.33
CA ARG A 419 -2.80 -6.99 20.77
C ARG A 419 -4.05 -6.18 21.11
N HIS A 420 -4.48 -5.28 20.24
CA HIS A 420 -5.61 -4.37 20.44
C HIS A 420 -6.85 -4.71 19.62
N ARG A 421 -6.98 -5.98 19.17
CA ARG A 421 -8.03 -6.41 18.24
C ARG A 421 -9.43 -6.43 18.85
N GLU A 422 -9.55 -6.54 20.17
CA GLU A 422 -10.85 -6.67 20.82
C GLU A 422 -11.78 -5.48 20.49
N GLY A 423 -13.00 -5.80 20.04
CA GLY A 423 -14.00 -4.81 19.67
C GLY A 423 -13.78 -4.12 18.32
N LEU A 424 -12.83 -4.61 17.50
CA LEU A 424 -12.57 -4.16 16.15
C LEU A 424 -13.02 -5.19 15.11
N ILE A 425 -13.43 -4.69 13.95
CA ILE A 425 -13.71 -5.46 12.74
C ILE A 425 -12.68 -5.04 11.71
N LEU A 426 -12.02 -6.03 11.09
CA LEU A 426 -11.01 -5.81 10.05
C LEU A 426 -11.61 -6.14 8.69
N GLY A 427 -11.29 -5.35 7.69
CA GLY A 427 -11.69 -5.54 6.30
C GLY A 427 -10.51 -5.30 5.36
N SER A 428 -10.51 -5.97 4.20
CA SER A 428 -9.65 -5.58 3.09
C SER A 428 -10.04 -4.18 2.63
N ALA A 429 -9.07 -3.31 2.35
CA ALA A 429 -9.36 -1.95 1.92
C ALA A 429 -9.55 -1.87 0.40
N CYS A 430 -8.47 -1.78 -0.34
CA CYS A 430 -8.43 -1.63 -1.80
C CYS A 430 -7.37 -2.57 -2.38
N GLU A 431 -7.00 -2.38 -3.64
CA GLU A 431 -5.91 -3.13 -4.31
C GLU A 431 -4.54 -3.04 -3.60
N ARG A 432 -4.39 -2.11 -2.66
CA ARG A 432 -3.19 -1.96 -1.81
C ARG A 432 -3.29 -2.70 -0.47
N GLY A 433 -4.30 -3.52 -0.29
CA GLY A 433 -4.46 -4.36 0.90
C GLY A 433 -3.60 -5.61 0.85
N GLU A 434 -3.08 -6.07 2.01
CA GLU A 434 -2.24 -7.28 2.12
C GLU A 434 -2.92 -8.54 1.54
N VAL A 435 -4.26 -8.61 1.61
CA VAL A 435 -5.02 -9.78 1.11
C VAL A 435 -5.10 -9.83 -0.42
N ILE A 436 -4.86 -8.70 -1.10
CA ILE A 436 -5.02 -8.57 -2.55
C ILE A 436 -3.66 -8.58 -3.25
N GLN A 437 -2.60 -8.14 -2.60
CA GLN A 437 -1.21 -8.19 -3.07
C GLN A 437 -0.54 -9.50 -2.68
#